data_3b67cd9984e246f85e522d57e45d4fa8
#
_entry.id   3b67cd9984e246f85e522d57e45d4fa8
#
_cell.length_a   1.000
_cell.length_b   1.000
_cell.length_c   1.000
_cell.angle_alpha   90.00
_cell.angle_beta   90.00
_cell.angle_gamma   90.00
#
_symmetry.space_group_name_H-M   'P 1'
#
loop_
_entity.id
_entity.type
_entity.pdbx_description
1 polymer ?
#
loop_
_entity_poly.entity_id
_entity_poly.type
_entity_poly.pdbx_seq_one_letter_code
_entity_poly.pdbx_strand_id
1 'polypeptide(L)'
;MGRTLPTITQQIAETESMLHGFRRTLRRSDQYILDGLFASARRHIAAISQADALLPFETVLLAMLLEQAKELAVVRQELDEYKARYER
;
A
#
# COMPACT_ATOMS: atom_id res chain seq x y z
N MET A 1 22.06 23.46 -14.88
CA MET A 1 21.91 22.81 -13.60
C MET A 1 20.67 21.93 -13.58
N GLY A 2 20.83 20.66 -13.42
CA GLY A 2 19.71 19.75 -13.44
C GLY A 2 18.84 19.89 -12.21
N ARG A 3 17.53 19.74 -12.41
CA ARG A 3 16.59 19.68 -11.30
C ARG A 3 16.65 18.28 -10.68
N THR A 4 16.81 18.21 -9.38
CA THR A 4 16.77 16.92 -8.67
C THR A 4 15.33 16.46 -8.53
N LEU A 5 15.02 15.32 -9.11
CA LEU A 5 13.69 14.72 -8.95
C LEU A 5 13.57 14.08 -7.58
N PRO A 6 12.39 14.15 -6.95
CA PRO A 6 12.18 13.46 -5.68
C PRO A 6 12.37 11.96 -5.84
N THR A 7 12.94 11.33 -4.83
CA THR A 7 13.00 9.87 -4.81
C THR A 7 11.61 9.31 -4.57
N ILE A 8 11.43 8.02 -4.89
CA ILE A 8 10.15 7.35 -4.62
C ILE A 8 9.84 7.38 -3.12
N THR A 9 10.85 7.21 -2.27
CA THR A 9 10.66 7.31 -0.83
C THR A 9 10.10 8.67 -0.43
N GLN A 10 10.65 9.75 -1.02
CA GLN A 10 10.16 11.10 -0.76
C GLN A 10 8.75 11.30 -1.28
N GLN A 11 8.43 10.74 -2.44
CA GLN A 11 7.09 10.84 -3.02
C GLN A 11 6.05 10.15 -2.14
N ILE A 12 6.38 8.99 -1.58
CA ILE A 12 5.49 8.30 -0.66
C ILE A 12 5.27 9.14 0.60
N ALA A 13 6.33 9.71 1.14
CA ALA A 13 6.24 10.56 2.33
C ALA A 13 5.41 11.80 2.07
N GLU A 14 5.55 12.41 0.88
CA GLU A 14 4.76 13.57 0.49
C GLU A 14 3.28 13.21 0.36
N THR A 15 2.98 12.06 -0.23
CA THR A 15 1.60 11.59 -0.36
C THR A 15 0.99 11.37 1.02
N GLU A 16 1.74 10.75 1.92
CA GLU A 16 1.32 10.54 3.31
C GLU A 16 1.00 11.89 3.98
N SER A 17 1.88 12.85 3.80
CA SER A 17 1.73 14.19 4.37
C SER A 17 0.48 14.88 3.83
N MET A 18 0.25 14.77 2.52
CA MET A 18 -0.92 15.37 1.89
C MET A 18 -2.23 14.79 2.42
N LEU A 19 -2.21 13.52 2.80
CA LEU A 19 -3.40 12.83 3.29
C LEU A 19 -3.56 12.93 4.80
N HIS A 20 -2.71 13.71 5.47
CA HIS A 20 -2.75 13.82 6.92
C HIS A 20 -4.11 14.32 7.44
N GLY A 21 -4.70 15.30 6.76
CA GLY A 21 -6.03 15.81 7.12
C GLY A 21 -7.10 14.73 7.01
N PHE A 22 -7.07 13.97 5.92
CA PHE A 22 -7.97 12.85 5.74
C PHE A 22 -7.80 11.81 6.85
N ARG A 23 -6.55 11.47 7.16
CA ARG A 23 -6.25 10.49 8.21
C ARG A 23 -6.87 10.91 9.55
N ARG A 24 -6.81 12.20 9.87
CA ARG A 24 -7.36 12.69 11.14
C ARG A 24 -8.87 12.56 11.25
N THR A 25 -9.57 12.42 10.12
CA THR A 25 -11.02 12.22 10.14
C THR A 25 -11.41 10.77 10.35
N LEU A 26 -10.45 9.86 10.27
CA LEU A 26 -10.72 8.43 10.39
C LEU A 26 -10.77 7.99 11.86
N ARG A 27 -11.48 6.88 12.09
CA ARG A 27 -11.41 6.20 13.38
C ARG A 27 -9.98 5.71 13.61
N ARG A 28 -9.59 5.58 14.88
CA ARG A 28 -8.22 5.18 15.21
C ARG A 28 -7.82 3.86 14.55
N SER A 29 -8.71 2.87 14.54
CA SER A 29 -8.44 1.59 13.89
C SER A 29 -8.16 1.76 12.40
N ASP A 30 -8.91 2.63 11.74
CA ASP A 30 -8.72 2.89 10.31
C ASP A 30 -7.43 3.67 10.04
N GLN A 31 -7.03 4.54 10.98
CA GLN A 31 -5.75 5.23 10.87
C GLN A 31 -4.59 4.25 10.84
N TYR A 32 -4.63 3.23 11.69
CA TYR A 32 -3.59 2.20 11.72
C TYR A 32 -3.57 1.39 10.42
N ILE A 33 -4.75 1.10 9.87
CA ILE A 33 -4.85 0.40 8.59
C ILE A 33 -4.23 1.25 7.47
N LEU A 34 -4.55 2.53 7.44
CA LEU A 34 -3.97 3.44 6.45
C LEU A 34 -2.44 3.50 6.58
N ASP A 35 -1.94 3.61 7.82
CA ASP A 35 -0.50 3.62 8.07
C ASP A 35 0.15 2.33 7.54
N GLY A 36 -0.53 1.21 7.72
CA GLY A 36 -0.07 -0.09 7.19
C GLY A 36 -0.01 -0.11 5.68
N LEU A 37 -0.97 0.54 5.01
CA LEU A 37 -0.96 0.63 3.54
C LEU A 37 0.26 1.41 3.04
N PHE A 38 0.60 2.51 3.70
CA PHE A 38 1.80 3.26 3.32
C PHE A 38 3.07 2.46 3.59
N ALA A 39 3.11 1.71 4.68
CA ALA A 39 4.24 0.82 4.96
C ALA A 39 4.37 -0.24 3.86
N SER A 40 3.24 -0.77 3.38
CA SER A 40 3.21 -1.73 2.28
C SER A 40 3.77 -1.12 0.99
N ALA A 41 3.38 0.12 0.70
CA ALA A 41 3.88 0.82 -0.49
C ALA A 41 5.40 0.95 -0.43
N ARG A 42 5.96 1.24 0.74
CA ARG A 42 7.41 1.35 0.90
C ARG A 42 8.13 0.04 0.60
N ARG A 43 7.49 -1.09 0.83
CA ARG A 43 8.08 -2.40 0.53
C ARG A 43 8.17 -2.67 -0.98
N HIS A 44 7.47 -1.88 -1.79
CA HIS A 44 7.45 -2.07 -3.25
C HIS A 44 8.17 -0.95 -3.99
N ILE A 45 9.12 -0.29 -3.33
CA ILE A 45 9.83 0.85 -3.91
C ILE A 45 10.47 0.51 -5.26
N ALA A 46 11.11 -0.65 -5.37
CA ALA A 46 11.77 -1.03 -6.62
C ALA A 46 10.76 -1.14 -7.79
N ALA A 47 9.60 -1.76 -7.52
CA ALA A 47 8.57 -1.89 -8.54
C ALA A 47 7.98 -0.54 -8.92
N ILE A 48 7.76 0.32 -7.93
CA ILE A 48 7.25 1.67 -8.16
C ILE A 48 8.21 2.46 -9.04
N SER A 49 9.51 2.32 -8.78
CA SER A 49 10.55 3.05 -9.54
C SER A 49 10.56 2.69 -11.01
N GLN A 50 10.08 1.49 -11.37
CA GLN A 50 10.07 1.03 -12.75
C GLN A 50 8.79 1.43 -13.49
N ALA A 51 7.81 2.00 -12.82
CA ALA A 51 6.53 2.35 -13.40
C ALA A 51 6.54 3.78 -13.96
N ASP A 52 7.36 4.01 -14.98
CA ASP A 52 7.61 5.35 -15.52
C ASP A 52 6.39 6.02 -16.14
N ALA A 53 5.45 5.22 -16.63
CA ALA A 53 4.27 5.76 -17.33
C ALA A 53 3.17 6.21 -16.39
N LEU A 54 3.27 5.90 -15.10
CA LEU A 54 2.24 6.21 -14.12
C LEU A 54 2.64 7.41 -13.27
N LEU A 55 1.64 8.14 -12.80
CA LEU A 55 1.86 9.21 -11.85
C LEU A 55 2.28 8.60 -10.50
N PRO A 56 3.13 9.30 -9.73
CA PRO A 56 3.62 8.76 -8.44
C PRO A 56 2.50 8.31 -7.50
N PHE A 57 1.43 9.11 -7.40
CA PHE A 57 0.32 8.76 -6.51
C PHE A 57 -0.37 7.47 -6.96
N GLU A 58 -0.62 7.33 -8.25
CA GLU A 58 -1.25 6.14 -8.80
C GLU A 58 -0.37 4.91 -8.57
N THR A 59 0.94 5.07 -8.72
CA THR A 59 1.88 3.98 -8.50
C THR A 59 1.88 3.54 -7.04
N VAL A 60 1.81 4.49 -6.12
CA VAL A 60 1.71 4.19 -4.68
C VAL A 60 0.42 3.41 -4.40
N LEU A 61 -0.69 3.84 -4.99
CA LEU A 61 -1.97 3.15 -4.80
C LEU A 61 -1.91 1.72 -5.34
N LEU A 62 -1.27 1.51 -6.50
CA LEU A 62 -1.12 0.16 -7.06
C LEU A 62 -0.30 -0.73 -6.13
N ALA A 63 0.76 -0.20 -5.52
CA ALA A 63 1.56 -0.97 -4.58
C ALA A 63 0.73 -1.38 -3.36
N MET A 64 -0.10 -0.48 -2.86
CA MET A 64 -1.00 -0.77 -1.75
C MET A 64 -2.00 -1.86 -2.13
N LEU A 65 -2.59 -1.75 -3.31
CA LEU A 65 -3.57 -2.73 -3.79
C LEU A 65 -2.93 -4.10 -4.00
N LEU A 66 -1.72 -4.12 -4.55
CA LEU A 66 -0.98 -5.36 -4.73
C LEU A 66 -0.78 -6.07 -3.39
N GLU A 67 -0.35 -5.35 -2.38
CA GLU A 67 -0.12 -5.93 -1.07
C GLU A 67 -1.42 -6.44 -0.46
N GLN A 68 -2.50 -5.68 -0.60
CA GLN A 68 -3.80 -6.11 -0.10
C GLN A 68 -4.31 -7.35 -0.83
N ALA A 69 -4.11 -7.43 -2.13
CA ALA A 69 -4.50 -8.60 -2.91
C ALA A 69 -3.72 -9.84 -2.44
N LYS A 70 -2.43 -9.67 -2.14
CA LYS A 70 -1.59 -10.77 -1.64
C LYS A 70 -2.08 -11.26 -0.28
N GLU A 71 -2.36 -10.33 0.63
CA GLU A 71 -2.86 -10.68 1.96
C GLU A 71 -4.21 -11.38 1.87
N LEU A 72 -5.08 -10.89 1.00
CA LEU A 72 -6.40 -11.49 0.80
C LEU A 72 -6.27 -12.92 0.26
N ALA A 73 -5.34 -13.15 -0.67
CA ALA A 73 -5.11 -14.49 -1.21
C ALA A 73 -4.68 -15.46 -0.12
N VAL A 74 -3.79 -15.02 0.79
CA VAL A 74 -3.34 -15.84 1.90
C VAL A 74 -4.51 -16.18 2.84
N VAL A 75 -5.31 -15.17 3.19
CA VAL A 75 -6.46 -15.37 4.08
C VAL A 75 -7.48 -16.32 3.46
N ARG A 76 -7.74 -16.19 2.16
CA ARG A 76 -8.67 -17.09 1.46
C ARG A 76 -8.17 -18.52 1.48
N GLN A 77 -6.87 -18.71 1.27
CA GLN A 77 -6.28 -20.04 1.30
C GLN A 77 -6.41 -20.65 2.69
N GLU A 78 -6.12 -19.89 3.73
CA GLU A 78 -6.25 -20.34 5.11
C GLU A 78 -7.69 -20.71 5.44
N LEU A 79 -8.64 -19.92 4.95
CA LEU A 79 -10.06 -20.18 5.16
C LEU A 79 -10.48 -21.49 4.47
N ASP A 80 -10.02 -21.67 3.22
CA ASP A 80 -10.33 -22.91 2.47
C ASP A 80 -9.78 -24.13 3.16
N GLU A 81 -8.56 -24.05 3.69
CA GLU A 81 -7.95 -25.14 4.44
C GLU A 81 -8.72 -25.42 5.73
N TYR A 82 -9.15 -24.39 6.41
CA TYR A 82 -9.95 -24.52 7.62
C TYR A 82 -11.28 -25.24 7.30
N LYS A 83 -11.97 -24.80 6.25
CA LYS A 83 -13.24 -25.41 5.83
C LYS A 83 -13.04 -26.86 5.45
N ALA A 84 -11.96 -27.18 4.76
CA ALA A 84 -11.68 -28.56 4.35
C ALA A 84 -11.52 -29.49 5.55
N ARG A 85 -10.96 -28.97 6.67
CA ARG A 85 -10.80 -29.76 7.88
C ARG A 85 -12.11 -30.03 8.60
N TYR A 86 -13.05 -29.10 8.54
CA TYR A 86 -14.27 -29.18 9.33
C TYR A 86 -15.52 -29.57 8.54
N GLU A 87 -15.42 -29.70 7.22
CA GLU A 87 -16.56 -30.06 6.35
C GLU A 87 -16.49 -31.50 5.85
N ARG A 88 -15.80 -32.36 6.55
CA ARG A 88 -15.73 -33.78 6.17
C ARG A 88 -16.98 -34.50 6.60
#